data_4da299c81503c0dd359d919395d57340
#
_entry.id   4da299c81503c0dd359d919395d57340
#
_cell.length_a   1.000
_cell.length_b   1.000
_cell.length_c   1.000
_cell.angle_alpha   90.00
_cell.angle_beta   90.00
_cell.angle_gamma   90.00
#
_symmetry.space_group_name_H-M   'P 1'
#
loop_
_entity.id
_entity.type
_entity.pdbx_description
1 polymer ?
#
loop_
_entity_poly.entity_id
_entity_poly.type
_entity_poly.pdbx_seq_one_letter_code
_entity_poly.pdbx_strand_id
1 'polypeptide(L)'
;MKTILFPLITAAALLTGSVRAQNEYAEIARLRGLNESVRGIRSMADGEHYTTLESNDIVRYSYASAAPGESMLPAPTPNLVITDYAFSPDERSILIASGRKPIYRHSYTTSYSLVRDNAVRPVLRDAEAPRDASFSPDGQKIAYSDRNDLYVYDIASQTTRRITDDGAWNEVINGTTDWVYEEEFGATRAYAFSPDSR
;
A
#
# COMPACT_ATOMS: atom_id res chain seq x y z
N MET A 1 39.22 -57.05 32.89
CA MET A 1 38.31 -56.61 31.81
C MET A 1 37.52 -55.44 32.32
N LYS A 2 37.85 -54.18 31.91
CA LYS A 2 37.06 -52.97 32.22
C LYS A 2 36.34 -52.59 30.97
N THR A 3 35.04 -52.78 30.97
CA THR A 3 34.14 -52.48 29.84
C THR A 3 33.91 -50.99 29.78
N ILE A 4 34.27 -50.39 28.68
CA ILE A 4 34.06 -49.00 28.37
C ILE A 4 32.55 -48.80 27.99
N LEU A 5 31.80 -48.16 28.88
CA LEU A 5 30.37 -47.89 28.67
C LEU A 5 30.05 -46.38 28.69
N PHE A 6 30.87 -45.55 28.05
CA PHE A 6 30.73 -44.09 28.16
C PHE A 6 30.41 -43.29 26.90
N PRO A 7 30.37 -43.80 25.65
CA PRO A 7 30.03 -42.92 24.51
C PRO A 7 28.55 -42.93 24.10
N LEU A 8 27.71 -43.88 24.56
CA LEU A 8 26.33 -43.97 24.07
C LEU A 8 25.36 -42.93 24.70
N ILE A 9 25.62 -42.50 25.94
CA ILE A 9 24.69 -41.58 26.64
C ILE A 9 24.82 -40.15 26.13
N THR A 10 26.04 -39.72 25.76
CA THR A 10 26.30 -38.38 25.22
C THR A 10 25.75 -38.18 23.79
N ALA A 11 25.80 -39.22 22.98
CA ALA A 11 25.24 -39.16 21.61
C ALA A 11 23.69 -39.11 21.61
N ALA A 12 23.03 -39.83 22.51
CA ALA A 12 21.58 -39.81 22.66
C ALA A 12 21.07 -38.45 23.17
N ALA A 13 21.78 -37.82 24.11
CA ALA A 13 21.40 -36.49 24.61
C ALA A 13 21.54 -35.37 23.54
N LEU A 14 22.55 -35.45 22.68
CA LEU A 14 22.74 -34.50 21.58
C LEU A 14 21.68 -34.69 20.49
N LEU A 15 21.27 -35.91 20.18
CA LEU A 15 20.22 -36.20 19.20
C LEU A 15 18.84 -35.76 19.68
N THR A 16 18.53 -35.96 20.97
CA THR A 16 17.22 -35.49 21.52
C THR A 16 17.12 -33.97 21.60
N GLY A 17 18.22 -33.27 21.88
CA GLY A 17 18.26 -31.80 21.86
C GLY A 17 18.02 -31.22 20.47
N SER A 18 18.63 -31.81 19.44
CA SER A 18 18.44 -31.35 18.05
C SER A 18 17.03 -31.60 17.51
N VAL A 19 16.43 -32.74 17.82
CA VAL A 19 15.04 -33.09 17.44
C VAL A 19 14.04 -32.15 18.14
N ARG A 20 14.26 -31.84 19.41
CA ARG A 20 13.40 -30.92 20.15
C ARG A 20 13.45 -29.52 19.58
N ALA A 21 14.62 -28.98 19.27
CA ALA A 21 14.79 -27.68 18.63
C ALA A 21 14.12 -27.64 17.26
N GLN A 22 14.25 -28.67 16.43
CA GLN A 22 13.57 -28.75 15.12
C GLN A 22 12.06 -28.76 15.25
N ASN A 23 11.50 -29.44 16.25
CA ASN A 23 10.06 -29.46 16.52
C ASN A 23 9.55 -28.08 16.97
N GLU A 24 10.30 -27.37 17.84
CA GLU A 24 9.98 -26.02 18.28
C GLU A 24 10.00 -25.01 17.10
N TYR A 25 10.98 -25.09 16.21
CA TYR A 25 11.02 -24.28 15.00
C TYR A 25 9.87 -24.56 14.03
N ALA A 26 9.51 -25.82 13.86
CA ALA A 26 8.38 -26.22 13.01
C ALA A 26 7.05 -25.70 13.58
N GLU A 27 6.87 -25.72 14.89
CA GLU A 27 5.68 -25.19 15.57
C GLU A 27 5.61 -23.66 15.47
N ILE A 28 6.71 -22.95 15.67
CA ILE A 28 6.80 -21.49 15.47
C ILE A 28 6.50 -21.13 14.01
N ALA A 29 7.01 -21.86 13.05
CA ALA A 29 6.72 -21.64 11.63
C ALA A 29 5.25 -21.87 11.30
N ARG A 30 4.62 -22.89 11.88
CA ARG A 30 3.19 -23.15 11.77
C ARG A 30 2.34 -22.02 12.39
N LEU A 31 2.72 -21.54 13.59
CA LEU A 31 2.03 -20.43 14.25
C LEU A 31 2.14 -19.12 13.47
N ARG A 32 3.29 -18.85 12.80
CA ARG A 32 3.45 -17.71 11.91
C ARG A 32 2.53 -17.77 10.68
N GLY A 33 2.27 -18.98 10.17
CA GLY A 33 1.33 -19.20 9.05
C GLY A 33 -0.13 -19.03 9.42
N LEU A 34 -0.47 -18.96 10.72
CA LEU A 34 -1.83 -18.71 11.21
C LEU A 34 -2.11 -17.21 11.44
N ASN A 35 -1.12 -16.35 11.29
CA ASN A 35 -1.32 -14.91 11.40
C ASN A 35 -2.06 -14.40 10.17
N GLU A 36 -3.35 -14.23 10.31
CA GLU A 36 -4.16 -13.46 9.36
C GLU A 36 -3.85 -11.98 9.54
N SER A 37 -3.45 -11.32 8.48
CA SER A 37 -3.25 -9.87 8.48
C SER A 37 -4.35 -9.18 7.71
N VAL A 38 -5.03 -8.25 8.35
CA VAL A 38 -5.99 -7.38 7.66
C VAL A 38 -5.21 -6.25 7.00
N ARG A 39 -5.41 -6.06 5.70
CA ARG A 39 -4.72 -5.05 4.90
C ARG A 39 -5.61 -3.87 4.62
N GLY A 40 -5.00 -2.69 4.49
CA GLY A 40 -5.67 -1.50 3.97
C GLY A 40 -6.84 -1.05 4.82
N ILE A 41 -6.82 -1.25 6.14
CA ILE A 41 -7.88 -0.77 7.03
C ILE A 41 -7.96 0.75 6.97
N ARG A 42 -9.15 1.27 6.67
CA ARG A 42 -9.45 2.71 6.69
C ARG A 42 -10.83 2.94 7.31
N SER A 43 -10.89 3.78 8.34
CA SER A 43 -12.16 4.29 8.85
C SER A 43 -12.79 5.22 7.84
N MET A 44 -14.10 5.16 7.69
CA MET A 44 -14.87 6.07 6.86
C MET A 44 -15.29 7.32 7.64
N ALA A 45 -15.58 8.40 6.94
CA ALA A 45 -15.92 9.70 7.52
C ALA A 45 -17.25 9.68 8.29
N ASP A 46 -18.13 8.71 8.03
CA ASP A 46 -19.39 8.54 8.75
C ASP A 46 -19.21 8.04 10.20
N GLY A 47 -18.02 7.54 10.55
CA GLY A 47 -17.71 6.99 11.88
C GLY A 47 -18.41 5.66 12.20
N GLU A 48 -19.17 5.10 11.27
CA GLU A 48 -19.94 3.86 11.42
C GLU A 48 -19.34 2.70 10.63
N HIS A 49 -18.51 2.99 9.63
CA HIS A 49 -17.94 2.00 8.72
C HIS A 49 -16.42 2.10 8.63
N TYR A 50 -15.84 1.00 8.22
CA TYR A 50 -14.44 0.91 7.81
C TYR A 50 -14.32 0.06 6.54
N THR A 51 -13.20 0.20 5.85
CA THR A 51 -12.89 -0.61 4.67
C THR A 51 -11.59 -1.39 4.87
N THR A 52 -11.47 -2.50 4.15
CA THR A 52 -10.29 -3.35 4.09
C THR A 52 -9.95 -3.68 2.64
N LEU A 53 -8.74 -4.14 2.39
CA LEU A 53 -8.33 -4.70 1.10
C LEU A 53 -8.27 -6.21 1.21
N GLU A 54 -9.22 -6.91 0.59
CA GLU A 54 -9.38 -8.36 0.66
C GLU A 54 -9.52 -8.96 -0.73
N SER A 55 -8.74 -10.00 -1.03
CA SER A 55 -8.88 -10.75 -2.30
C SER A 55 -8.97 -9.86 -3.56
N ASN A 56 -8.23 -8.75 -3.57
CA ASN A 56 -8.24 -7.76 -4.65
C ASN A 56 -9.54 -6.95 -4.78
N ASP A 57 -10.26 -6.80 -3.67
CA ASP A 57 -11.45 -5.96 -3.55
C ASP A 57 -11.31 -4.99 -2.36
N ILE A 58 -12.00 -3.88 -2.42
CA ILE A 58 -12.14 -2.93 -1.31
C ILE A 58 -13.49 -3.22 -0.68
N VAL A 59 -13.47 -3.77 0.53
CA VAL A 59 -14.67 -4.25 1.20
C VAL A 59 -15.02 -3.35 2.37
N ARG A 60 -16.26 -2.87 2.42
CA ARG A 60 -16.81 -2.04 3.48
C ARG A 60 -17.49 -2.89 4.54
N TYR A 61 -17.25 -2.60 5.80
CA TYR A 61 -17.83 -3.23 6.99
C TYR A 61 -18.42 -2.20 7.92
N SER A 62 -19.43 -2.60 8.69
CA SER A 62 -19.95 -1.79 9.79
C SER A 62 -19.25 -2.15 11.10
N TYR A 63 -18.93 -1.15 11.93
CA TYR A 63 -18.45 -1.38 13.29
C TYR A 63 -19.51 -2.01 14.22
N ALA A 64 -20.78 -1.77 13.93
CA ALA A 64 -21.89 -2.22 14.78
C ALA A 64 -22.41 -3.61 14.42
N SER A 65 -21.98 -4.22 13.31
CA SER A 65 -22.58 -5.45 12.78
C SER A 65 -21.50 -6.44 12.35
N ALA A 66 -21.74 -7.72 12.60
CA ALA A 66 -20.96 -8.84 12.06
C ALA A 66 -21.47 -9.31 10.68
N ALA A 67 -22.25 -8.49 9.99
CA ALA A 67 -22.74 -8.81 8.64
C ALA A 67 -21.57 -8.96 7.66
N PRO A 68 -21.74 -9.74 6.58
CA PRO A 68 -20.75 -9.80 5.49
C PRO A 68 -20.45 -8.41 4.94
N GLY A 69 -19.18 -8.18 4.58
CA GLY A 69 -18.74 -6.94 3.96
C GLY A 69 -19.35 -6.73 2.58
N GLU A 70 -19.41 -5.48 2.17
CA GLU A 70 -19.93 -5.02 0.87
C GLU A 70 -18.79 -4.51 -0.01
N SER A 71 -18.71 -5.01 -1.27
CA SER A 71 -17.75 -4.52 -2.23
C SER A 71 -17.99 -3.04 -2.58
N MET A 72 -16.92 -2.26 -2.55
CA MET A 72 -16.91 -0.86 -2.98
C MET A 72 -16.59 -0.71 -4.48
N LEU A 73 -16.27 -1.81 -5.16
CA LEU A 73 -15.97 -1.79 -6.59
C LEU A 73 -17.22 -2.14 -7.41
N PRO A 74 -17.45 -1.44 -8.53
CA PRO A 74 -18.66 -1.62 -9.34
C PRO A 74 -18.72 -2.98 -10.03
N ALA A 75 -17.58 -3.60 -10.32
CA ALA A 75 -17.47 -4.92 -10.90
C ALA A 75 -16.04 -5.45 -10.71
N PRO A 76 -15.82 -6.77 -10.77
CA PRO A 76 -14.49 -7.33 -10.78
C PRO A 76 -13.66 -6.78 -11.95
N THR A 77 -12.44 -6.33 -11.63
CA THR A 77 -11.47 -5.85 -12.63
C THR A 77 -10.33 -6.86 -12.71
N PRO A 78 -10.44 -7.90 -13.56
CA PRO A 78 -9.59 -9.10 -13.50
C PRO A 78 -8.09 -8.83 -13.72
N ASN A 79 -7.73 -7.71 -14.33
CA ASN A 79 -6.33 -7.34 -14.59
C ASN A 79 -5.81 -6.24 -13.66
N LEU A 80 -6.60 -5.80 -12.68
CA LEU A 80 -6.23 -4.78 -11.73
C LEU A 80 -5.82 -5.44 -10.40
N VAL A 81 -4.53 -5.47 -10.10
CA VAL A 81 -4.03 -5.95 -8.81
C VAL A 81 -3.88 -4.77 -7.88
N ILE A 82 -4.81 -4.62 -6.94
CA ILE A 82 -4.85 -3.52 -5.99
C ILE A 82 -3.76 -3.69 -4.94
N THR A 83 -2.86 -2.73 -4.85
CA THR A 83 -1.79 -2.71 -3.85
C THR A 83 -2.07 -1.73 -2.72
N ASP A 84 -2.83 -0.66 -3.02
CA ASP A 84 -3.26 0.36 -2.07
C ASP A 84 -4.45 1.16 -2.65
N TYR A 85 -5.14 1.94 -1.81
CA TYR A 85 -6.22 2.82 -2.25
C TYR A 85 -6.36 4.04 -1.34
N ALA A 86 -7.01 5.08 -1.81
CA ALA A 86 -7.35 6.28 -1.04
C ALA A 86 -8.72 6.81 -1.45
N PHE A 87 -9.50 7.29 -0.49
CA PHE A 87 -10.76 7.97 -0.78
C PHE A 87 -10.54 9.45 -1.11
N SER A 88 -11.43 10.01 -1.96
CA SER A 88 -11.61 11.46 -2.01
C SER A 88 -12.16 11.98 -0.69
N PRO A 89 -12.02 13.28 -0.37
CA PRO A 89 -12.52 13.82 0.89
C PRO A 89 -14.02 13.64 1.12
N ASP A 90 -14.82 13.55 0.07
CA ASP A 90 -16.26 13.27 0.11
C ASP A 90 -16.60 11.77 0.02
N GLU A 91 -15.59 10.90 -0.03
CA GLU A 91 -15.66 9.44 -0.16
C GLU A 91 -16.45 8.91 -1.38
N ARG A 92 -16.75 9.78 -2.36
CA ARG A 92 -17.44 9.38 -3.59
C ARG A 92 -16.53 8.82 -4.67
N SER A 93 -15.23 8.98 -4.49
CA SER A 93 -14.24 8.48 -5.42
C SER A 93 -13.16 7.70 -4.67
N ILE A 94 -12.60 6.67 -5.33
CA ILE A 94 -11.50 5.89 -4.80
C ILE A 94 -10.36 5.93 -5.81
N LEU A 95 -9.18 6.37 -5.37
CA LEU A 95 -7.95 6.28 -6.13
C LEU A 95 -7.27 4.96 -5.79
N ILE A 96 -7.15 4.07 -6.75
CA ILE A 96 -6.54 2.75 -6.61
C ILE A 96 -5.12 2.81 -7.13
N ALA A 97 -4.17 2.30 -6.35
CA ALA A 97 -2.80 2.04 -6.77
C ALA A 97 -2.61 0.57 -7.16
N SER A 98 -1.90 0.31 -8.27
CA SER A 98 -1.65 -1.03 -8.79
C SER A 98 -0.27 -1.14 -9.44
N GLY A 99 0.31 -2.34 -9.46
CA GLY A 99 1.59 -2.56 -10.13
C GLY A 99 2.79 -1.87 -9.45
N ARG A 100 2.84 -1.93 -8.12
CA ARG A 100 3.88 -1.31 -7.30
C ARG A 100 5.29 -1.76 -7.71
N LYS A 101 6.17 -0.78 -7.99
CA LYS A 101 7.60 -0.96 -8.24
C LYS A 101 8.37 -0.21 -7.16
N PRO A 102 9.01 -0.90 -6.20
CA PRO A 102 9.74 -0.27 -5.10
C PRO A 102 10.89 0.61 -5.60
N ILE A 103 11.12 1.73 -4.95
CA ILE A 103 12.30 2.59 -5.10
C ILE A 103 13.20 2.36 -3.89
N TYR A 104 12.68 2.62 -2.69
CA TYR A 104 13.32 2.37 -1.40
C TYR A 104 12.36 1.59 -0.49
N ARG A 105 12.48 1.72 0.83
CA ARG A 105 11.68 0.98 1.80
C ARG A 105 10.19 1.34 1.74
N HIS A 106 9.85 2.60 1.60
CA HIS A 106 8.49 3.12 1.63
C HIS A 106 8.04 3.63 0.27
N SER A 107 8.94 4.27 -0.49
CA SER A 107 8.63 4.85 -1.80
C SER A 107 8.57 3.82 -2.92
N TYR A 108 7.67 4.07 -3.86
CA TYR A 108 7.46 3.22 -5.04
C TYR A 108 6.78 4.02 -6.16
N THR A 109 6.97 3.59 -7.38
CA THR A 109 6.13 4.00 -8.51
C THR A 109 4.97 3.03 -8.68
N THR A 110 3.84 3.49 -9.19
CA THR A 110 2.63 2.68 -9.34
C THR A 110 1.73 3.24 -10.44
N SER A 111 0.87 2.41 -11.00
CA SER A 111 -0.21 2.86 -11.88
C SER A 111 -1.42 3.23 -11.05
N TYR A 112 -2.21 4.19 -11.53
CA TYR A 112 -3.41 4.65 -10.82
C TYR A 112 -4.67 4.44 -11.64
N SER A 113 -5.74 4.04 -10.95
CA SER A 113 -7.10 3.98 -11.47
C SER A 113 -8.05 4.72 -10.55
N LEU A 114 -9.06 5.36 -11.10
CA LEU A 114 -10.10 6.07 -10.37
C LEU A 114 -11.42 5.29 -10.44
N VAL A 115 -11.99 5.01 -9.29
CA VAL A 115 -13.39 4.56 -9.16
C VAL A 115 -14.23 5.81 -8.90
N ARG A 116 -15.17 6.09 -9.79
CA ARG A 116 -16.12 7.18 -9.69
C ARG A 116 -17.33 6.88 -10.55
N ASP A 117 -18.52 7.29 -10.13
CA ASP A 117 -19.79 7.14 -10.88
C ASP A 117 -20.02 5.68 -11.34
N ASN A 118 -19.77 4.72 -10.45
CA ASN A 118 -19.91 3.30 -10.68
C ASN A 118 -19.03 2.76 -11.85
N ALA A 119 -17.87 3.36 -12.09
CA ALA A 119 -16.91 2.95 -13.10
C ALA A 119 -15.47 2.97 -12.59
N VAL A 120 -14.66 2.03 -13.05
CA VAL A 120 -13.20 2.01 -12.84
C VAL A 120 -12.51 2.45 -14.12
N ARG A 121 -11.72 3.50 -14.06
CA ARG A 121 -10.96 3.99 -15.22
C ARG A 121 -9.50 4.25 -14.87
N PRO A 122 -8.54 3.91 -15.74
CA PRO A 122 -7.16 4.32 -15.56
C PRO A 122 -7.03 5.85 -15.65
N VAL A 123 -6.21 6.41 -14.73
CA VAL A 123 -5.86 7.84 -14.72
C VAL A 123 -4.34 7.99 -14.77
N LEU A 124 -3.83 9.20 -15.00
CA LEU A 124 -2.40 9.52 -15.07
C LEU A 124 -1.66 8.68 -16.13
N ARG A 125 -2.32 8.43 -17.27
CA ARG A 125 -1.82 7.53 -18.32
C ARG A 125 -0.54 7.99 -19.00
N ASP A 126 -0.33 9.30 -19.04
CA ASP A 126 0.85 9.91 -19.71
C ASP A 126 2.06 9.99 -18.77
N ALA A 127 1.89 9.64 -17.50
CA ALA A 127 2.98 9.57 -16.53
C ALA A 127 3.78 8.27 -16.71
N GLU A 128 5.10 8.38 -16.69
CA GLU A 128 6.00 7.22 -16.86
C GLU A 128 6.25 6.47 -15.55
N ALA A 129 6.37 7.21 -14.46
CA ALA A 129 6.72 6.68 -13.14
C ALA A 129 5.96 7.42 -12.02
N PRO A 130 4.61 7.50 -12.07
CA PRO A 130 3.86 8.29 -11.12
C PRO A 130 3.94 7.70 -9.71
N ARG A 131 4.02 8.59 -8.71
CA ARG A 131 4.10 8.25 -7.30
C ARG A 131 3.41 9.29 -6.43
N ASP A 132 3.10 8.89 -5.20
CA ASP A 132 2.56 9.75 -4.14
C ASP A 132 1.28 10.52 -4.52
N ALA A 133 0.43 9.94 -5.38
CA ALA A 133 -0.78 10.61 -5.85
C ALA A 133 -1.79 10.83 -4.71
N SER A 134 -2.40 12.02 -4.68
CA SER A 134 -3.42 12.37 -3.68
C SER A 134 -4.50 13.29 -4.26
N PHE A 135 -5.71 13.16 -3.74
CA PHE A 135 -6.80 14.08 -4.07
C PHE A 135 -6.57 15.49 -3.53
N SER A 136 -7.11 16.47 -4.23
CA SER A 136 -7.34 17.83 -3.71
C SER A 136 -8.45 17.83 -2.64
N PRO A 137 -8.50 18.84 -1.73
CA PRO A 137 -9.55 18.96 -0.71
C PRO A 137 -10.98 18.93 -1.25
N ASP A 138 -11.22 19.45 -2.47
CA ASP A 138 -12.52 19.40 -3.15
C ASP A 138 -12.78 18.09 -3.93
N GLY A 139 -11.80 17.16 -3.96
CA GLY A 139 -11.91 15.88 -4.66
C GLY A 139 -11.96 15.97 -6.18
N GLN A 140 -11.65 17.15 -6.79
CA GLN A 140 -11.75 17.35 -8.23
C GLN A 140 -10.44 17.18 -8.98
N LYS A 141 -9.31 17.18 -8.25
CA LYS A 141 -7.97 17.06 -8.82
C LYS A 141 -7.18 15.96 -8.13
N ILE A 142 -6.15 15.48 -8.82
CA ILE A 142 -5.17 14.55 -8.27
C ILE A 142 -3.78 15.15 -8.53
N ALA A 143 -3.04 15.48 -7.46
CA ALA A 143 -1.63 15.82 -7.60
C ALA A 143 -0.78 14.56 -7.48
N TYR A 144 0.33 14.52 -8.18
CA TYR A 144 1.29 13.41 -8.17
C TYR A 144 2.67 13.87 -8.63
N SER A 145 3.69 13.12 -8.27
CA SER A 145 5.04 13.33 -8.79
C SER A 145 5.34 12.33 -9.90
N ASP A 146 6.05 12.78 -10.92
CA ASP A 146 6.59 11.94 -12.00
C ASP A 146 7.96 12.48 -12.40
N ARG A 147 9.01 11.62 -12.38
CA ARG A 147 10.38 11.96 -12.76
C ARG A 147 10.89 13.28 -12.17
N ASN A 148 10.76 13.42 -10.85
CA ASN A 148 11.17 14.58 -10.06
C ASN A 148 10.41 15.89 -10.31
N ASP A 149 9.28 15.85 -11.01
CA ASP A 149 8.39 16.99 -11.17
C ASP A 149 7.01 16.74 -10.59
N LEU A 150 6.35 17.83 -10.21
CA LEU A 150 5.00 17.83 -9.67
C LEU A 150 3.99 18.11 -10.78
N TYR A 151 2.91 17.36 -10.78
CA TYR A 151 1.81 17.45 -11.74
C TYR A 151 0.47 17.49 -11.03
N VAL A 152 -0.52 18.09 -11.68
CA VAL A 152 -1.92 18.06 -11.27
C VAL A 152 -2.79 17.58 -12.42
N TYR A 153 -3.56 16.53 -12.18
CA TYR A 153 -4.57 15.98 -13.08
C TYR A 153 -5.94 16.49 -12.68
N ASP A 154 -6.68 17.09 -13.61
CA ASP A 154 -8.07 17.47 -13.43
C ASP A 154 -8.98 16.32 -13.83
N ILE A 155 -9.86 15.90 -12.91
CA ILE A 155 -10.69 14.70 -13.08
C ILE A 155 -11.78 14.90 -14.11
N ALA A 156 -12.35 16.10 -14.18
CA ALA A 156 -13.48 16.40 -15.07
C ALA A 156 -13.01 16.55 -16.53
N SER A 157 -11.99 17.34 -16.76
CA SER A 157 -11.43 17.56 -18.10
C SER A 157 -10.49 16.45 -18.56
N GLN A 158 -10.02 15.60 -17.65
CA GLN A 158 -9.03 14.54 -17.89
C GLN A 158 -7.70 15.10 -18.45
N THR A 159 -7.33 16.30 -18.05
CA THR A 159 -6.09 16.96 -18.47
C THR A 159 -5.07 17.02 -17.35
N THR A 160 -3.80 16.93 -17.71
CA THR A 160 -2.67 17.07 -16.80
C THR A 160 -1.99 18.41 -17.01
N ARG A 161 -1.68 19.10 -15.91
CA ARG A 161 -0.82 20.27 -15.88
C ARG A 161 0.45 19.97 -15.12
N ARG A 162 1.62 20.20 -15.72
CA ARG A 162 2.91 20.20 -15.05
C ARG A 162 3.02 21.48 -14.22
N ILE A 163 3.44 21.36 -12.97
CA ILE A 163 3.54 22.46 -11.99
C ILE A 163 4.98 22.92 -11.86
N THR A 164 5.93 21.99 -11.84
CA THR A 164 7.38 22.28 -11.85
C THR A 164 7.99 21.71 -13.12
N ASP A 165 9.10 22.26 -13.58
CA ASP A 165 9.72 21.90 -14.86
C ASP A 165 11.25 21.82 -14.81
N ASP A 166 11.83 21.94 -13.60
CA ASP A 166 13.24 21.93 -13.33
C ASP A 166 13.74 20.63 -12.67
N GLY A 167 12.86 19.61 -12.54
CA GLY A 167 13.21 18.32 -11.94
C GLY A 167 14.35 17.62 -12.67
N ALA A 168 15.42 17.25 -11.93
CA ALA A 168 16.59 16.60 -12.46
C ALA A 168 17.06 15.48 -11.50
N TRP A 169 17.46 14.35 -12.08
CA TRP A 169 17.92 13.20 -11.31
C TRP A 169 19.14 13.56 -10.45
N ASN A 170 19.07 13.28 -9.15
CA ASN A 170 20.08 13.60 -8.13
C ASN A 170 20.44 15.09 -7.97
N GLU A 171 19.67 16.02 -8.52
CA GLU A 171 19.93 17.46 -8.43
C GLU A 171 18.72 18.22 -7.90
N VAL A 172 17.56 18.08 -8.54
CA VAL A 172 16.32 18.78 -8.16
C VAL A 172 15.19 17.78 -8.02
N ILE A 173 14.59 17.73 -6.84
CA ILE A 173 13.48 16.83 -6.52
C ILE A 173 12.27 17.67 -6.15
N ASN A 174 11.22 17.60 -6.98
CA ASN A 174 9.95 18.27 -6.73
C ASN A 174 8.86 17.25 -6.39
N GLY A 175 8.10 17.56 -5.35
CA GLY A 175 6.91 16.80 -4.96
C GLY A 175 7.18 15.48 -4.23
N THR A 176 8.42 15.03 -4.14
CA THR A 176 8.82 13.86 -3.35
C THR A 176 9.98 14.21 -2.43
N THR A 177 10.25 13.36 -1.46
CA THR A 177 11.38 13.49 -0.55
C THR A 177 12.59 12.72 -1.04
N ASP A 178 13.76 13.03 -0.48
CA ASP A 178 14.96 12.24 -0.64
C ASP A 178 14.94 11.00 0.30
N TRP A 179 15.97 10.16 0.18
CA TRP A 179 16.12 8.94 0.97
C TRP A 179 16.17 9.20 2.48
N VAL A 180 16.78 10.28 2.95
CA VAL A 180 16.92 10.58 4.38
C VAL A 180 15.55 10.90 5.00
N TYR A 181 14.75 11.72 4.36
CA TYR A 181 13.38 12.02 4.82
C TYR A 181 12.48 10.79 4.82
N GLU A 182 12.66 9.89 3.85
CA GLU A 182 11.93 8.64 3.79
C GLU A 182 12.29 7.71 4.96
N GLU A 183 13.57 7.49 5.22
CA GLU A 183 14.05 6.54 6.24
C GLU A 183 13.86 7.06 7.67
N GLU A 184 14.11 8.35 7.91
CA GLU A 184 14.07 8.93 9.25
C GLU A 184 12.66 9.38 9.67
N PHE A 185 11.84 9.84 8.74
CA PHE A 185 10.52 10.42 9.03
C PHE A 185 9.36 9.65 8.39
N GLY A 186 9.61 8.62 7.59
CA GLY A 186 8.59 7.89 6.85
C GLY A 186 7.87 8.73 5.80
N ALA A 187 8.46 9.87 5.39
CA ALA A 187 7.85 10.81 4.46
C ALA A 187 8.31 10.51 3.03
N THR A 188 7.38 10.24 2.13
CA THR A 188 7.66 10.03 0.69
C THR A 188 7.17 11.20 -0.16
N ARG A 189 6.16 11.93 0.32
CA ARG A 189 5.52 13.04 -0.37
C ARG A 189 5.96 14.38 0.20
N ALA A 190 6.36 15.31 -0.66
CA ALA A 190 6.81 16.67 -0.32
C ALA A 190 5.95 17.75 -0.99
N TYR A 191 4.65 17.55 -1.08
CA TYR A 191 3.69 18.56 -1.54
C TYR A 191 2.38 18.46 -0.75
N ALA A 192 1.60 19.53 -0.78
CA ALA A 192 0.24 19.56 -0.27
C ALA A 192 -0.59 20.54 -1.10
N PHE A 193 -1.88 20.28 -1.23
CA PHE A 193 -2.83 21.29 -1.69
C PHE A 193 -3.10 22.30 -0.56
N SER A 194 -3.36 23.55 -0.92
CA SER A 194 -3.99 24.50 0.00
C SER A 194 -5.44 24.10 0.28
N PRO A 195 -6.05 24.55 1.40
CA PRO A 195 -7.43 24.19 1.75
C PRO A 195 -8.46 24.54 0.67
N ASP A 196 -8.18 25.52 -0.18
CA ASP A 196 -9.01 25.95 -1.32
C ASP A 196 -8.68 25.20 -2.63
N SER A 197 -7.99 24.04 -2.53
CA SER A 197 -7.69 23.15 -3.66
C SER A 197 -6.77 23.72 -4.75
N ARG A 198 -5.82 24.55 -4.31
CA ARG A 198 -4.78 25.12 -5.20
C ARG A 198 -3.43 24.51 -4.96
#